data_54f8ccc9750eb030dfc113dacc0975e5
#
_entry.id   54f8ccc9750eb030dfc113dacc0975e5
#
_cell.length_a   1.000
_cell.length_b   1.000
_cell.length_c   1.000
_cell.angle_alpha   90.00
_cell.angle_beta   90.00
_cell.angle_gamma   90.00
#
_symmetry.space_group_name_H-M   'P 1'
#
loop_
_entity.id
_entity.type
_entity.pdbx_description
1 polymer ?
#
loop_
_entity_poly.entity_id
_entity_poly.type
_entity_poly.pdbx_seq_one_letter_code
_entity_poly.pdbx_strand_id
1 'polypeptide(L)' 'MMTYIIEVATPAMSFWELEKVRANSLDEAKSFLVERYGKDAFFGYSKAVY' A
#
# COMPACT_ATOMS: atom_id res chain seq x y z
N MET A 1 9.79 11.04 -8.21
CA MET A 1 8.80 10.49 -7.26
C MET A 1 7.55 10.13 -8.01
N MET A 2 7.00 8.97 -7.72
CA MET A 2 5.82 8.46 -8.42
C MET A 2 4.68 8.27 -7.47
N THR A 3 3.47 8.20 -8.01
CA THR A 3 2.29 7.86 -7.23
C THR A 3 1.96 6.39 -7.49
N TYR A 4 1.73 5.66 -6.43
CA TYR A 4 1.37 4.24 -6.50
C TYR A 4 -0.03 4.06 -5.93
N ILE A 5 -0.81 3.22 -6.58
CA ILE A 5 -2.10 2.79 -6.06
C ILE A 5 -1.91 1.34 -5.65
N ILE A 6 -2.18 1.04 -4.38
CA ILE A 6 -1.87 -0.26 -3.80
C ILE A 6 -3.08 -0.76 -3.03
N GLU A 7 -3.47 -2.00 -3.30
CA GLU A 7 -4.44 -2.68 -2.46
C GLU A 7 -3.76 -3.16 -1.20
N VAL A 8 -4.34 -2.85 -0.06
CA VAL A 8 -3.81 -3.27 1.23
C VAL A 8 -4.94 -3.78 2.10
N ALA A 9 -4.64 -4.77 2.92
CA ALA A 9 -5.57 -5.32 3.88
C ALA A 9 -4.81 -5.84 5.08
N THR A 10 -5.53 -6.01 6.18
CA THR A 10 -5.02 -6.68 7.37
C THR A 10 -6.03 -7.73 7.79
N PRO A 11 -5.65 -8.69 8.66
CA PRO A 11 -6.60 -9.70 9.12
C PRO A 11 -7.85 -9.13 9.78
N ALA A 12 -7.77 -7.91 10.31
CA ALA A 12 -8.91 -7.26 10.96
C ALA A 12 -9.87 -6.62 9.97
N MET A 13 -9.47 -6.48 8.71
CA MET A 13 -10.28 -5.80 7.70
C MET A 13 -11.12 -6.81 6.93
N SER A 14 -12.35 -6.38 6.58
CA SER A 14 -13.28 -7.25 5.84
C SER A 14 -13.08 -7.14 4.34
N PHE A 15 -12.35 -6.16 3.87
CA PHE A 15 -12.20 -5.90 2.44
C PHE A 15 -10.88 -5.20 2.19
N TRP A 16 -10.48 -5.17 0.92
CA TRP A 16 -9.27 -4.47 0.49
C TRP A 16 -9.52 -2.98 0.44
N GLU A 17 -8.51 -2.21 0.87
CA GLU A 17 -8.51 -0.76 0.70
C GLU A 17 -7.54 -0.39 -0.41
N LEU A 18 -7.91 0.60 -1.21
CA LEU A 18 -7.00 1.16 -2.20
C LEU A 18 -6.37 2.42 -1.62
N GLU A 19 -5.04 2.42 -1.52
CA GLU A 19 -4.30 3.55 -1.01
C GLU A 19 -3.48 4.18 -2.12
N LYS A 20 -3.44 5.49 -2.13
CA LYS A 20 -2.63 6.25 -3.08
C LYS A 20 -1.44 6.81 -2.31
N VAL A 21 -0.23 6.41 -2.69
CA VAL A 21 0.99 6.75 -1.97
C VAL A 21 2.00 7.32 -2.93
N ARG A 22 2.62 8.44 -2.57
CA ARG A 22 3.72 9.00 -3.34
C ARG A 22 5.03 8.55 -2.71
N ALA A 23 5.90 7.98 -3.52
CA ALA A 23 7.16 7.42 -3.04
C ALA A 23 8.15 7.31 -4.19
N ASN A 24 9.40 7.04 -3.87
CA ASN A 24 10.45 6.87 -4.87
C ASN A 24 10.45 5.47 -5.48
N SER A 25 9.86 4.50 -4.81
CA SER A 25 9.77 3.14 -5.29
C SER A 25 8.55 2.46 -4.71
N LEU A 26 8.16 1.34 -5.30
CA LEU A 26 7.05 0.56 -4.79
C LEU A 26 7.35 0.01 -3.39
N ASP A 27 8.58 -0.42 -3.16
CA ASP A 27 8.97 -0.92 -1.84
C ASP A 27 8.83 0.16 -0.78
N GLU A 28 9.23 1.40 -1.11
CA GLU A 28 9.07 2.51 -0.18
C GLU A 28 7.60 2.77 0.10
N ALA A 29 6.76 2.74 -0.94
CA ALA A 29 5.32 2.96 -0.78
C ALA A 29 4.72 1.90 0.15
N LYS A 30 5.10 0.65 -0.02
CA LYS A 30 4.62 -0.42 0.84
C LYS A 30 5.09 -0.25 2.28
N SER A 31 6.32 0.24 2.47
CA SER A 31 6.83 0.51 3.82
C SER A 31 5.98 1.54 4.54
N PHE A 32 5.56 2.58 3.84
CA PHE A 32 4.67 3.58 4.43
C PHE A 32 3.35 2.96 4.86
N LEU A 33 2.82 2.04 4.07
CA LEU A 33 1.56 1.40 4.40
C LEU A 33 1.71 0.43 5.56
N VAL A 34 2.85 -0.25 5.67
CA VAL A 34 3.12 -1.11 6.83
C VAL A 34 3.16 -0.28 8.11
N GLU A 35 3.73 0.92 8.05
CA GLU A 35 3.72 1.80 9.23
C GLU A 35 2.31 2.22 9.61
N ARG A 36 1.45 2.43 8.62
CA ARG A 36 0.08 2.87 8.88
C ARG A 36 -0.83 1.73 9.34
N TYR A 37 -0.71 0.56 8.71
CA TYR A 37 -1.61 -0.57 8.95
C TYR A 37 -1.05 -1.62 9.88
N GLY A 38 0.25 -1.60 10.12
CA GLY A 38 0.92 -2.57 10.98
C GLY A 38 1.62 -3.64 10.17
N LYS A 39 2.45 -4.42 10.86
CA LYS A 39 3.28 -5.42 10.20
C LYS A 39 2.48 -6.61 9.65
N ASP A 40 1.22 -6.73 10.05
CA ASP A 40 0.34 -7.78 9.54
C ASP A 40 -0.32 -7.40 8.23
N ALA A 41 -0.02 -6.22 7.69
CA ALA A 41 -0.57 -5.76 6.42
C ALA A 41 -0.08 -6.65 5.28
N PHE A 42 -0.98 -6.96 4.36
CA PHE A 42 -0.62 -7.66 3.15
C PHE A 42 -1.18 -6.91 1.96
N PHE A 43 -0.55 -7.10 0.81
CA PHE A 43 -0.80 -6.29 -0.37
C PHE A 43 -1.26 -7.16 -1.53
N GLY A 44 -2.22 -6.63 -2.28
CA GLY A 44 -2.68 -7.28 -3.50
C GLY A 44 -2.17 -6.52 -4.72
N TYR A 45 -3.11 -6.03 -5.51
CA TYR A 45 -2.80 -5.30 -6.73
C TYR A 45 -2.05 -4.01 -6.43
N SER A 46 -1.08 -3.69 -7.27
CA SER A 46 -0.40 -2.42 -7.18
C SER A 46 -0.05 -1.93 -8.58
N LYS A 47 -0.01 -0.62 -8.73
CA LYS A 47 0.26 -0.01 -10.02
C LYS A 47 0.86 1.37 -9.82
N ALA A 48 1.80 1.74 -10.69
CA ALA A 48 2.39 3.06 -10.69
C ALA A 48 1.54 3.99 -11.55
N VAL A 49 1.33 5.21 -11.07
CA VAL A 49 0.55 6.22 -11.76
C VAL A 49 1.37 7.51 -11.77
N TYR A 50 1.41 8.18 -12.90
CA TYR A 50 2.16 9.43 -13.04
C TYR A 50 1.28 10.65 -12.81
#